data_3307f09739c765b35c3753afed98794a
#
_entry.id   3307f09739c765b35c3753afed98794a
#
_cell.length_a   1.000
_cell.length_b   1.000
_cell.length_c   1.000
_cell.angle_alpha   90.00
_cell.angle_beta   90.00
_cell.angle_gamma   90.00
#
_symmetry.space_group_name_H-M   'P 1'
#
loop_
_entity.id
_entity.type
_entity.pdbx_description
1 polymer ?
#
loop_
_entity_poly.entity_id
_entity_poly.type
_entity_poly.pdbx_seq_one_letter_code
_entity_poly.pdbx_strand_id
1 'polypeptide(L)'
;MAADIDCIVLGAGVVGLAVARELAQSGREVLVVEKTEAIGTGTSSRNSEVIHAGIYYPQGSQKARLCVEGKHMLYEYCRQRGVEHKKLGKLIVAATPAQSAKLDQIAERARLNGVDDL
;
A
#
# COMPACT_ATOMS: atom_id res chain seq x y z
N MET A 1 -14.52 32.78 17.85
CA MET A 1 -13.13 32.58 17.37
C MET A 1 -13.18 31.52 16.31
N ALA A 2 -12.66 31.76 15.13
CA ALA A 2 -12.50 30.73 14.11
C ALA A 2 -11.49 29.70 14.64
N ALA A 3 -11.73 28.42 14.39
CA ALA A 3 -10.75 27.39 14.70
C ALA A 3 -9.57 27.56 13.72
N ASP A 4 -8.36 27.64 14.27
CA ASP A 4 -7.14 27.81 13.46
C ASP A 4 -6.70 26.48 12.78
N ILE A 5 -7.43 25.38 12.98
CA ILE A 5 -7.14 24.03 12.47
C ILE A 5 -8.41 23.43 11.88
N ASP A 6 -8.36 23.02 10.62
CA ASP A 6 -9.49 22.39 9.93
C ASP A 6 -9.62 20.89 10.25
N CYS A 7 -8.49 20.21 10.37
CA CYS A 7 -8.44 18.75 10.53
C CYS A 7 -7.39 18.31 11.55
N ILE A 8 -7.72 17.30 12.34
CA ILE A 8 -6.77 16.62 13.21
C ILE A 8 -6.65 15.16 12.74
N VAL A 9 -5.42 14.72 12.46
CA VAL A 9 -5.10 13.34 12.12
C VAL A 9 -4.43 12.67 13.33
N LEU A 10 -5.05 11.62 13.84
CA LEU A 10 -4.53 10.87 14.99
C LEU A 10 -3.68 9.71 14.51
N GLY A 11 -2.39 9.79 14.79
CA GLY A 11 -1.35 8.82 14.42
C GLY A 11 -0.52 9.24 13.23
N ALA A 12 0.81 9.25 13.40
CA ALA A 12 1.78 9.59 12.37
C ALA A 12 2.49 8.36 11.78
N GLY A 13 1.75 7.26 11.59
CA GLY A 13 2.15 6.15 10.74
C GLY A 13 1.95 6.49 9.26
N VAL A 14 2.35 5.59 8.35
CA VAL A 14 2.27 5.82 6.89
C VAL A 14 0.87 6.21 6.41
N VAL A 15 -0.18 5.61 6.98
CA VAL A 15 -1.57 5.92 6.60
C VAL A 15 -1.96 7.32 7.06
N GLY A 16 -1.70 7.66 8.33
CA GLY A 16 -2.01 8.99 8.87
C GLY A 16 -1.25 10.10 8.14
N LEU A 17 0.04 9.89 7.85
CA LEU A 17 0.84 10.85 7.09
C LEU A 17 0.35 11.01 5.65
N ALA A 18 -0.09 9.94 4.99
CA ALA A 18 -0.66 10.01 3.64
C ALA A 18 -1.98 10.79 3.63
N VAL A 19 -2.86 10.56 4.61
CA VAL A 19 -4.12 11.31 4.77
C VAL A 19 -3.85 12.78 5.08
N ALA A 20 -2.95 13.06 6.03
CA ALA A 20 -2.59 14.44 6.38
C ALA A 20 -2.02 15.21 5.19
N ARG A 21 -1.15 14.55 4.40
CA ARG A 21 -0.59 15.13 3.19
C ARG A 21 -1.69 15.51 2.17
N GLU A 22 -2.63 14.62 1.93
CA GLU A 22 -3.71 14.86 0.97
C GLU A 22 -4.63 16.00 1.41
N LEU A 23 -4.98 16.03 2.70
CA LEU A 23 -5.75 17.12 3.28
C LEU A 23 -5.02 18.47 3.18
N ALA A 24 -3.73 18.50 3.51
CA ALA A 24 -2.93 19.72 3.39
C ALA A 24 -2.79 20.19 1.93
N GLN A 25 -2.63 19.28 0.99
CA GLN A 25 -2.60 19.62 -0.44
C GLN A 25 -3.94 20.14 -0.97
N SER A 26 -5.04 19.79 -0.31
CA SER A 26 -6.36 20.36 -0.60
C SER A 26 -6.60 21.75 0.03
N GLY A 27 -5.56 22.33 0.65
CA GLY A 27 -5.59 23.66 1.25
C GLY A 27 -6.13 23.73 2.67
N ARG A 28 -6.21 22.59 3.39
CA ARG A 28 -6.66 22.54 4.78
C ARG A 28 -5.50 22.71 5.75
N GLU A 29 -5.75 23.41 6.86
CA GLU A 29 -4.88 23.43 8.02
C GLU A 29 -4.99 22.09 8.77
N VAL A 30 -3.90 21.31 8.82
CA VAL A 30 -3.88 19.95 9.35
C VAL A 30 -2.90 19.82 10.52
N LEU A 31 -3.41 19.37 11.66
CA LEU A 31 -2.59 18.96 12.81
C LEU A 31 -2.49 17.43 12.85
N VAL A 32 -1.25 16.91 12.91
CA VAL A 32 -1.01 15.47 13.14
C VAL A 32 -0.59 15.27 14.60
N VAL A 33 -1.29 14.40 15.30
CA VAL A 33 -1.01 14.05 16.71
C VAL A 33 -0.52 12.61 16.78
N GLU A 34 0.67 12.41 17.33
CA GLU A 34 1.28 11.08 17.54
C GLU A 34 1.50 10.85 19.03
N LYS A 35 1.23 9.62 19.49
CA LYS A 35 1.40 9.23 20.89
C LYS A 35 2.85 8.92 21.27
N THR A 36 3.70 8.64 20.29
CA THR A 36 5.11 8.33 20.48
C THR A 36 5.99 9.55 20.20
N GLU A 37 7.26 9.49 20.59
CA GLU A 37 8.20 10.60 20.44
C GLU A 37 8.61 10.88 18.98
N ALA A 38 8.35 9.94 18.06
CA ALA A 38 8.72 10.08 16.65
C ALA A 38 7.70 9.47 15.71
N ILE A 39 7.61 10.04 14.50
CA ILE A 39 6.72 9.55 13.44
C ILE A 39 7.19 8.19 12.91
N GLY A 40 6.26 7.34 12.46
CA GLY A 40 6.55 6.09 11.76
C GLY A 40 7.15 4.97 12.61
N THR A 41 7.30 5.15 13.91
CA THR A 41 8.00 4.20 14.80
C THR A 41 7.19 2.94 15.17
N GLY A 42 5.90 2.92 14.86
CA GLY A 42 5.02 1.76 15.07
C GLY A 42 5.10 0.72 13.95
N THR A 43 3.96 0.22 13.51
CA THR A 43 3.84 -0.79 12.42
C THR A 43 4.50 -0.35 11.13
N SER A 44 4.54 0.95 10.84
CA SER A 44 5.14 1.50 9.61
C SER A 44 6.65 1.26 9.49
N SER A 45 7.36 1.08 10.60
CA SER A 45 8.80 0.70 10.62
C SER A 45 9.02 -0.80 10.82
N ARG A 46 7.96 -1.60 10.87
CA ARG A 46 8.00 -3.04 11.17
C ARG A 46 7.28 -3.84 10.09
N ASN A 47 7.70 -3.70 8.87
CA ASN A 47 7.11 -4.39 7.71
C ASN A 47 8.18 -5.10 6.89
N SER A 48 7.77 -5.83 5.86
CA SER A 48 8.66 -6.60 4.99
C SER A 48 9.25 -5.80 3.82
N GLU A 49 8.94 -4.52 3.73
CA GLU A 49 9.37 -3.62 2.63
C GLU A 49 8.95 -4.10 1.23
N VAL A 50 7.92 -4.96 1.17
CA VAL A 50 7.43 -5.54 -0.08
C VAL A 50 6.14 -4.87 -0.51
N ILE A 51 6.14 -4.30 -1.70
CA ILE A 51 4.93 -3.79 -2.35
C ILE A 51 4.04 -4.97 -2.75
N HIS A 52 2.84 -5.05 -2.18
CA HIS A 52 1.90 -6.14 -2.45
C HIS A 52 1.32 -6.04 -3.86
N ALA A 53 1.43 -7.13 -4.64
CA ALA A 53 0.91 -7.16 -6.01
C ALA A 53 -0.62 -7.31 -6.10
N GLY A 54 -1.29 -7.89 -5.08
CA GLY A 54 -2.74 -8.13 -5.10
C GLY A 54 -3.16 -9.52 -5.60
N ILE A 55 -2.20 -10.43 -5.87
CA ILE A 55 -2.44 -11.72 -6.53
C ILE A 55 -3.19 -12.77 -5.69
N TYR A 56 -3.17 -12.64 -4.35
CA TYR A 56 -3.70 -13.68 -3.45
C TYR A 56 -5.09 -13.37 -2.88
N TYR A 57 -5.55 -12.13 -3.00
CA TYR A 57 -6.75 -11.70 -2.30
C TYR A 57 -8.03 -12.08 -3.04
N PRO A 58 -9.13 -12.34 -2.33
CA PRO A 58 -10.42 -12.63 -2.96
C PRO A 58 -10.83 -11.53 -3.93
N GLN A 59 -11.31 -11.93 -5.11
CA GLN A 59 -11.81 -10.98 -6.12
C GLN A 59 -12.91 -10.08 -5.52
N GLY A 60 -12.89 -8.81 -5.88
CA GLY A 60 -13.86 -7.82 -5.41
C GLY A 60 -13.64 -7.34 -3.98
N SER A 61 -12.67 -7.91 -3.23
CA SER A 61 -12.35 -7.41 -1.89
C SER A 61 -11.67 -6.05 -1.95
N GLN A 62 -11.91 -5.22 -0.94
CA GLN A 62 -11.19 -3.94 -0.78
C GLN A 62 -9.67 -4.15 -0.78
N LYS A 63 -9.21 -5.25 -0.18
CA LYS A 63 -7.79 -5.58 -0.12
C LYS A 63 -7.19 -5.88 -1.49
N ALA A 64 -7.91 -6.62 -2.36
CA ALA A 64 -7.48 -6.85 -3.73
C ALA A 64 -7.37 -5.53 -4.50
N ARG A 65 -8.45 -4.73 -4.50
CA ARG A 65 -8.53 -3.47 -5.21
C ARG A 65 -7.46 -2.49 -4.75
N LEU A 66 -7.36 -2.24 -3.44
CA LEU A 66 -6.42 -1.26 -2.88
C LEU A 66 -4.95 -1.70 -3.03
N CYS A 67 -4.65 -3.00 -3.03
CA CYS A 67 -3.28 -3.46 -3.31
C CYS A 67 -2.89 -3.22 -4.77
N VAL A 68 -3.79 -3.46 -5.73
CA VAL A 68 -3.48 -3.24 -7.15
C VAL A 68 -3.36 -1.75 -7.45
N GLU A 69 -4.36 -0.94 -7.06
CA GLU A 69 -4.33 0.51 -7.23
C GLU A 69 -3.12 1.14 -6.52
N GLY A 70 -2.93 0.80 -5.25
CA GLY A 70 -1.86 1.33 -4.41
C GLY A 70 -0.46 0.93 -4.90
N LYS A 71 -0.29 -0.25 -5.48
CA LYS A 71 0.97 -0.65 -6.14
C LYS A 71 1.37 0.36 -7.22
N HIS A 72 0.46 0.69 -8.12
CA HIS A 72 0.73 1.63 -9.21
C HIS A 72 1.00 3.04 -8.69
N MET A 73 0.17 3.51 -7.76
CA MET A 73 0.35 4.82 -7.12
C MET A 73 1.68 4.92 -6.38
N LEU A 74 2.10 3.85 -5.70
CA LEU A 74 3.35 3.85 -4.93
C LEU A 74 4.58 3.87 -5.83
N TYR A 75 4.61 3.10 -6.93
CA TYR A 75 5.70 3.18 -7.91
C TYR A 75 5.82 4.58 -8.51
N GLU A 76 4.71 5.18 -8.88
CA GLU A 76 4.68 6.55 -9.41
C GLU A 76 5.15 7.57 -8.36
N TYR A 77 4.66 7.46 -7.13
CA TYR A 77 5.09 8.30 -6.02
C TYR A 77 6.61 8.20 -5.76
N CYS A 78 7.14 6.98 -5.70
CA CYS A 78 8.56 6.74 -5.49
C CYS A 78 9.39 7.37 -6.62
N ARG A 79 8.97 7.21 -7.87
CA ARG A 79 9.62 7.82 -9.03
C ARG A 79 9.63 9.35 -8.95
N GLN A 80 8.49 9.95 -8.63
CA GLN A 80 8.35 11.41 -8.53
C GLN A 80 9.14 12.03 -7.38
N ARG A 81 9.32 11.28 -6.29
CA ARG A 81 9.95 11.75 -5.05
C ARG A 81 11.40 11.29 -4.88
N GLY A 82 11.95 10.56 -5.82
CA GLY A 82 13.32 10.03 -5.73
C GLY A 82 13.48 8.99 -4.61
N VAL A 83 12.39 8.28 -4.24
CA VAL A 83 12.46 7.20 -3.26
C VAL A 83 13.00 5.95 -3.95
N GLU A 84 14.11 5.45 -3.45
CA GLU A 84 14.72 4.22 -4.00
C GLU A 84 13.78 3.02 -3.86
N HIS A 85 13.62 2.31 -4.96
CA HIS A 85 12.80 1.10 -5.03
C HIS A 85 13.23 0.22 -6.20
N LYS A 86 12.89 -1.08 -6.13
CA LYS A 86 13.20 -2.04 -7.21
C LYS A 86 11.99 -2.91 -7.50
N LYS A 87 11.62 -3.06 -8.77
CA LYS A 87 10.62 -4.01 -9.22
C LYS A 87 11.30 -5.35 -9.51
N LEU A 88 11.61 -6.11 -8.45
CA LEU A 88 12.35 -7.38 -8.54
C LEU A 88 11.48 -8.55 -9.03
N GLY A 89 10.17 -8.42 -8.90
CA GLY A 89 9.24 -9.52 -9.12
C GLY A 89 9.24 -10.53 -7.97
N LYS A 90 8.59 -11.67 -8.20
CA LYS A 90 8.49 -12.79 -7.26
C LYS A 90 8.35 -14.09 -8.02
N LEU A 91 9.10 -15.11 -7.62
CA LEU A 91 8.92 -16.46 -8.12
C LEU A 91 8.00 -17.25 -7.18
N ILE A 92 7.00 -17.93 -7.76
CA ILE A 92 6.15 -18.88 -7.04
C ILE A 92 6.37 -20.24 -7.73
N VAL A 93 6.89 -21.21 -6.98
CA VAL A 93 7.34 -22.48 -7.52
C VAL A 93 6.45 -23.59 -7.00
N ALA A 94 6.05 -24.51 -7.89
CA ALA A 94 5.42 -25.78 -7.54
C ALA A 94 6.45 -26.91 -7.60
N ALA A 95 6.55 -27.69 -6.54
CA ALA A 95 7.42 -28.85 -6.47
C ALA A 95 6.66 -30.18 -6.70
N THR A 96 5.32 -30.16 -6.76
CA THR A 96 4.49 -31.34 -6.98
C THR A 96 3.34 -31.03 -7.95
N PRO A 97 2.75 -32.05 -8.63
CA PRO A 97 1.60 -31.85 -9.51
C PRO A 97 0.40 -31.17 -8.82
N ALA A 98 0.15 -31.51 -7.55
CA ALA A 98 -0.95 -30.89 -6.78
C ALA A 98 -0.69 -29.39 -6.54
N GLN A 99 0.55 -28.99 -6.36
CA GLN A 99 0.94 -27.59 -6.24
C GLN A 99 0.87 -26.85 -7.59
N SER A 100 1.10 -27.54 -8.71
CA SER A 100 0.96 -26.97 -10.04
C SER A 100 -0.46 -26.47 -10.29
N ALA A 101 -1.47 -27.29 -9.99
CA ALA A 101 -2.88 -26.88 -10.08
C ALA A 101 -3.19 -25.64 -9.21
N LYS A 102 -2.47 -25.44 -8.12
CA LYS A 102 -2.60 -24.27 -7.26
C LYS A 102 -1.97 -23.00 -7.88
N LEU A 103 -0.91 -23.16 -8.67
CA LEU A 103 -0.35 -22.04 -9.44
C LEU A 103 -1.36 -21.50 -10.46
N ASP A 104 -2.07 -22.40 -11.18
CA ASP A 104 -3.10 -22.00 -12.14
C ASP A 104 -4.23 -21.21 -11.46
N GLN A 105 -4.64 -21.64 -10.27
CA GLN A 105 -5.64 -20.92 -9.45
C GLN A 105 -5.14 -19.53 -9.01
N ILE A 106 -3.86 -19.41 -8.66
CA ILE A 106 -3.25 -18.12 -8.29
C ILE A 106 -3.21 -17.20 -9.51
N ALA A 107 -2.76 -17.71 -10.66
CA ALA A 107 -2.69 -16.94 -11.91
C ALA A 107 -4.08 -16.44 -12.32
N GLU A 108 -5.11 -17.29 -12.30
CA GLU A 108 -6.47 -16.87 -12.63
C GLU A 108 -7.01 -15.83 -11.65
N ARG A 109 -6.76 -15.99 -10.35
CA ARG A 109 -7.16 -15.00 -9.35
C ARG A 109 -6.46 -13.66 -9.55
N ALA A 110 -5.18 -13.69 -9.88
CA ALA A 110 -4.40 -12.49 -10.18
C ALA A 110 -5.00 -11.74 -11.37
N ARG A 111 -5.29 -12.47 -12.46
CA ARG A 111 -5.94 -11.92 -13.65
C ARG A 111 -7.28 -11.27 -13.32
N LEU A 112 -8.13 -11.93 -12.50
CA LEU A 112 -9.41 -11.39 -12.05
C LEU A 112 -9.28 -10.14 -11.17
N ASN A 113 -8.13 -9.98 -10.51
CA ASN A 113 -7.82 -8.80 -9.72
C ASN A 113 -7.14 -7.68 -10.54
N GLY A 114 -6.93 -7.87 -11.85
CA GLY A 114 -6.29 -6.90 -12.72
C GLY A 114 -4.76 -6.92 -12.65
N VAL A 115 -4.17 -8.07 -12.28
CA VAL A 115 -2.73 -8.31 -12.33
C VAL A 115 -2.47 -9.25 -13.51
N ASP A 116 -1.86 -8.72 -14.57
CA ASP A 116 -1.64 -9.38 -15.86
C ASP A 116 -0.15 -9.55 -16.22
N ASP A 117 0.74 -9.18 -15.32
CA ASP A 117 2.19 -9.27 -15.47
C ASP A 117 2.80 -10.50 -14.74
N LEU A 118 2.10 -11.67 -14.81
CA LEU A 118 2.53 -12.96 -14.26
C LEU A 118 3.10 -13.87 -15.33
#